data_b2cf5ae7d77cf70545aa58c641438bdf
#
_entry.id   b2cf5ae7d77cf70545aa58c641438bdf
#
_cell.length_a   1.000
_cell.length_b   1.000
_cell.length_c   1.000
_cell.angle_alpha   90.00
_cell.angle_beta   90.00
_cell.angle_gamma   90.00
#
_symmetry.space_group_name_H-M   'P 1'
#
loop_
_entity.id
_entity.type
_entity.pdbx_description
1 polymer ?
#
loop_
_entity_poly.entity_id
_entity_poly.type
_entity_poly.pdbx_seq_one_letter_code
_entity_poly.pdbx_strand_id
1 'polypeptide(L)'
;MHYDKPDRLLLGDHKKSTTEILNSIRALAKKSDEEDFKTFLNENQNEFTYSPKVGEYIKDVLNSRNEKINILEIADLTGISKSYLYQIIPARNTPPKTMKNNPSRNMLIAVALALRFSLDETQHLLKYAGEAELYPRSNFDAVIIFALEKKYSLVETNILLDEKNCELLIFDK
;
A
#
# COMPACT_ATOMS: atom_id res chain seq x y z
N MET A 1 -13.17 15.80 16.66
CA MET A 1 -12.99 14.37 16.39
C MET A 1 -11.50 14.07 16.31
N HIS A 2 -11.00 13.37 17.31
CA HIS A 2 -9.60 12.96 17.41
C HIS A 2 -9.37 11.78 16.47
N TYR A 3 -8.64 12.01 15.40
CA TYR A 3 -7.98 10.96 14.63
C TYR A 3 -6.62 10.68 15.31
N ASP A 4 -6.64 9.86 16.33
CA ASP A 4 -5.42 9.40 16.99
C ASP A 4 -5.37 7.88 16.97
N LYS A 5 -4.34 7.36 16.27
CA LYS A 5 -3.75 6.02 16.24
C LYS A 5 -4.23 5.04 15.16
N PRO A 6 -3.36 4.85 14.15
CA PRO A 6 -2.71 3.55 14.09
C PRO A 6 -1.18 3.55 13.81
N ASP A 7 -0.45 4.63 14.10
CA ASP A 7 1.01 4.68 13.80
C ASP A 7 1.89 3.79 14.69
N ARG A 8 1.32 3.07 15.66
CA ARG A 8 2.12 2.29 16.64
C ARG A 8 2.34 0.82 16.31
N LEU A 9 1.67 0.26 15.29
CA LEU A 9 1.73 -1.18 15.01
C LEU A 9 2.76 -1.59 13.93
N LEU A 10 3.42 -0.63 13.26
CA LEU A 10 4.27 -0.91 12.08
C LEU A 10 5.74 -0.55 12.25
N LEU A 11 6.18 -0.20 13.45
CA LEU A 11 7.59 0.17 13.68
C LEU A 11 8.32 -0.98 14.38
N GLY A 12 8.85 -1.90 13.60
CA GLY A 12 10.07 -2.61 13.97
C GLY A 12 11.18 -1.58 14.20
N ASP A 13 11.95 -1.75 15.27
CA ASP A 13 12.96 -0.88 15.85
C ASP A 13 13.58 0.18 14.94
N HIS A 14 13.51 1.46 15.36
CA HIS A 14 14.28 2.62 14.94
C HIS A 14 13.89 3.41 13.67
N LYS A 15 12.69 3.31 13.14
CA LYS A 15 12.25 4.19 12.05
C LYS A 15 11.42 5.35 12.58
N LYS A 16 11.77 6.59 12.17
CA LYS A 16 11.02 7.80 12.48
C LYS A 16 9.62 7.74 11.89
N SER A 17 8.61 8.17 12.63
CA SER A 17 7.25 8.31 12.10
C SER A 17 7.19 9.36 10.98
N THR A 18 6.20 9.26 10.08
CA THR A 18 5.99 10.27 9.03
C THR A 18 5.84 11.68 9.61
N THR A 19 5.23 11.80 10.78
CA THR A 19 5.06 13.08 11.49
C THR A 19 6.41 13.62 11.99
N GLU A 20 7.28 12.78 12.51
CA GLU A 20 8.64 13.19 12.94
C GLU A 20 9.48 13.64 11.76
N ILE A 21 9.45 12.92 10.64
CA ILE A 21 10.14 13.31 9.40
C ILE A 21 9.61 14.66 8.91
N LEU A 22 8.28 14.83 8.84
CA LEU A 22 7.66 16.09 8.42
C LEU A 22 8.06 17.27 9.32
N ASN A 23 8.07 17.07 10.63
CA ASN A 23 8.47 18.10 11.59
C ASN A 23 9.96 18.45 11.46
N SER A 24 10.83 17.47 11.20
CA SER A 24 12.25 17.69 10.93
C SER A 24 12.45 18.53 9.66
N ILE A 25 11.77 18.20 8.57
CA ILE A 25 11.81 18.97 7.32
C ILE A 25 11.31 20.41 7.53
N ARG A 26 10.21 20.59 8.27
CA ARG A 26 9.67 21.92 8.58
C ARG A 26 10.64 22.76 9.44
N ALA A 27 11.33 22.12 10.37
CA ALA A 27 12.33 22.81 11.22
C ALA A 27 13.53 23.25 10.40
N LEU A 28 14.04 22.38 9.51
CA LEU A 28 15.13 22.69 8.58
C LEU A 28 14.74 23.84 7.65
N ALA A 29 13.57 23.79 7.04
CA ALA A 29 13.09 24.83 6.14
C ALA A 29 13.00 26.24 6.79
N LYS A 30 12.89 26.31 8.12
CA LYS A 30 12.82 27.59 8.86
C LYS A 30 14.17 28.14 9.29
N LYS A 31 15.20 27.30 9.45
CA LYS A 31 16.42 27.65 10.16
C LYS A 31 17.73 27.36 9.42
N SER A 32 17.67 26.59 8.34
CA SER A 32 18.84 26.00 7.70
C SER A 32 18.90 26.31 6.22
N ASP A 33 20.08 26.17 5.64
CA ASP A 33 20.30 26.30 4.20
C ASP A 33 20.06 24.95 3.47
N GLU A 34 20.24 24.97 2.15
CA GLU A 34 20.05 23.78 1.31
C GLU A 34 21.05 22.66 1.63
N GLU A 35 22.24 22.98 2.14
CA GLU A 35 23.27 22.00 2.45
C GLU A 35 22.91 21.18 3.70
N ASP A 36 22.35 21.83 4.71
CA ASP A 36 21.80 21.14 5.89
C ASP A 36 20.67 20.17 5.50
N PHE A 37 19.81 20.57 4.55
CA PHE A 37 18.75 19.70 4.05
C PHE A 37 19.30 18.49 3.26
N LYS A 38 20.32 18.68 2.43
CA LYS A 38 21.01 17.57 1.73
C LYS A 38 21.67 16.61 2.72
N THR A 39 22.31 17.14 3.76
CA THR A 39 22.89 16.33 4.83
C THR A 39 21.81 15.51 5.53
N PHE A 40 20.70 16.14 5.89
CA PHE A 40 19.54 15.44 6.48
C PHE A 40 19.02 14.32 5.59
N LEU A 41 18.88 14.53 4.26
CA LEU A 41 18.46 13.49 3.32
C LEU A 41 19.45 12.32 3.27
N ASN A 42 20.75 12.59 3.25
CA ASN A 42 21.79 11.57 3.21
C ASN A 42 21.81 10.72 4.49
N GLU A 43 21.70 11.35 5.66
CA GLU A 43 21.68 10.67 6.95
C GLU A 43 20.42 9.83 7.18
N ASN A 44 19.31 10.20 6.53
CA ASN A 44 18.02 9.53 6.67
C ASN A 44 17.61 8.78 5.40
N GLN A 45 18.53 8.39 4.53
CA GLN A 45 18.24 7.73 3.25
C GLN A 45 17.31 6.53 3.39
N ASN A 46 17.44 5.75 4.45
CA ASN A 46 16.61 4.57 4.72
C ASN A 46 15.15 4.92 5.08
N GLU A 47 14.89 6.16 5.49
CA GLU A 47 13.53 6.63 5.80
C GLU A 47 12.74 7.04 4.54
N PHE A 48 13.45 7.33 3.43
CA PHE A 48 12.87 7.79 2.17
C PHE A 48 12.74 6.69 1.11
N THR A 49 13.09 5.44 1.42
CA THR A 49 12.93 4.31 0.49
C THR A 49 11.52 3.74 0.54
N TYR A 50 10.78 3.90 -0.55
CA TYR A 50 9.37 3.48 -0.68
C TYR A 50 9.17 1.98 -0.94
N SER A 51 10.11 1.31 -1.59
CA SER A 51 9.89 0.00 -2.22
C SER A 51 9.73 -1.22 -1.29
N PRO A 52 10.40 -1.34 -0.13
CA PRO A 52 10.20 -2.50 0.74
C PRO A 52 8.90 -2.46 1.53
N LYS A 53 8.29 -1.31 1.68
CA LYS A 53 7.21 -1.05 2.65
C LYS A 53 5.87 -1.69 2.28
N VAL A 54 5.52 -1.77 0.99
CA VAL A 54 4.24 -2.34 0.55
C VAL A 54 4.12 -3.82 0.95
N GLY A 55 5.12 -4.62 0.62
CA GLY A 55 5.14 -6.04 0.94
C GLY A 55 5.25 -6.31 2.44
N GLU A 56 6.00 -5.51 3.18
CA GLU A 56 6.08 -5.56 4.64
C GLU A 56 4.72 -5.24 5.26
N TYR A 57 4.07 -4.17 4.81
CA TYR A 57 2.75 -3.80 5.28
C TYR A 57 1.71 -4.91 5.07
N ILE A 58 1.66 -5.51 3.87
CA ILE A 58 0.77 -6.64 3.58
C ILE A 58 1.04 -7.81 4.55
N LYS A 59 2.31 -8.13 4.79
CA LYS A 59 2.69 -9.19 5.74
C LYS A 59 2.25 -8.87 7.16
N ASP A 60 2.42 -7.65 7.62
CA ASP A 60 2.08 -7.21 8.97
C ASP A 60 0.56 -7.29 9.20
N VAL A 61 -0.24 -6.84 8.23
CA VAL A 61 -1.71 -6.97 8.29
C VAL A 61 -2.12 -8.43 8.40
N LEU A 62 -1.58 -9.31 7.55
CA LEU A 62 -1.93 -10.74 7.57
C LEU A 62 -1.44 -11.44 8.83
N ASN A 63 -0.25 -11.11 9.31
CA ASN A 63 0.30 -11.63 10.56
C ASN A 63 -0.57 -11.22 11.77
N SER A 64 -1.06 -9.97 11.80
CA SER A 64 -1.96 -9.50 12.87
C SER A 64 -3.28 -10.27 12.94
N ARG A 65 -3.70 -10.86 11.81
CA ARG A 65 -4.89 -11.71 11.69
C ARG A 65 -4.59 -13.20 11.84
N ASN A 66 -3.33 -13.60 12.09
CA ASN A 66 -2.86 -14.99 12.03
C ASN A 66 -3.11 -15.69 10.68
N GLU A 67 -3.17 -14.92 9.59
CA GLU A 67 -3.37 -15.41 8.24
C GLU A 67 -2.02 -15.64 7.54
N LYS A 68 -1.93 -16.72 6.74
CA LYS A 68 -0.74 -17.03 5.94
C LYS A 68 -0.93 -16.46 4.54
N ILE A 69 0.16 -15.89 4.00
CA ILE A 69 0.19 -15.44 2.61
C ILE A 69 0.23 -16.65 1.68
N ASN A 70 -0.78 -16.74 0.80
CA ASN A 70 -0.83 -17.71 -0.27
C ASN A 70 -0.76 -17.00 -1.63
N ILE A 71 0.45 -16.89 -2.18
CA ILE A 71 0.68 -16.21 -3.47
C ILE A 71 -0.07 -16.88 -4.62
N LEU A 72 -0.27 -18.20 -4.56
CA LEU A 72 -1.00 -18.94 -5.60
C LEU A 72 -2.47 -18.52 -5.61
N GLU A 73 -3.08 -18.44 -4.45
CA GLU A 73 -4.46 -18.02 -4.27
C GLU A 73 -4.66 -16.57 -4.70
N ILE A 74 -3.75 -15.66 -4.31
CA ILE A 74 -3.82 -14.26 -4.76
C ILE A 74 -3.71 -14.18 -6.29
N ALA A 75 -2.81 -14.93 -6.91
CA ALA A 75 -2.65 -14.96 -8.36
C ALA A 75 -3.91 -15.47 -9.07
N ASP A 76 -4.54 -16.51 -8.52
CA ASP A 76 -5.78 -17.09 -9.10
C ASP A 76 -6.97 -16.13 -8.93
N LEU A 77 -7.09 -15.45 -7.80
CA LEU A 77 -8.14 -14.48 -7.53
C LEU A 77 -7.99 -13.18 -8.34
N THR A 78 -6.76 -12.70 -8.55
CA THR A 78 -6.51 -11.39 -9.17
C THR A 78 -6.18 -11.46 -10.66
N GLY A 79 -5.69 -12.60 -11.16
CA GLY A 79 -5.10 -12.70 -12.49
C GLY A 79 -3.67 -12.12 -12.59
N ILE A 80 -3.13 -11.55 -11.53
CA ILE A 80 -1.75 -11.04 -11.50
C ILE A 80 -0.77 -12.20 -11.50
N SER A 81 0.29 -12.12 -12.32
CA SER A 81 1.28 -13.20 -12.41
C SER A 81 1.97 -13.44 -11.07
N LYS A 82 2.26 -14.71 -10.75
CA LYS A 82 2.99 -15.11 -9.53
C LYS A 82 4.35 -14.42 -9.42
N SER A 83 5.06 -14.29 -10.53
CA SER A 83 6.37 -13.64 -10.57
C SER A 83 6.27 -12.18 -10.13
N TYR A 84 5.20 -11.48 -10.52
CA TYR A 84 4.97 -10.10 -10.12
C TYR A 84 4.55 -10.00 -8.65
N LEU A 85 3.67 -10.88 -8.20
CA LEU A 85 3.27 -10.94 -6.79
C LEU A 85 4.45 -11.20 -5.85
N TYR A 86 5.41 -12.07 -6.24
CA TYR A 86 6.65 -12.26 -5.47
C TYR A 86 7.57 -11.02 -5.44
N GLN A 87 7.43 -10.10 -6.40
CA GLN A 87 8.12 -8.82 -6.34
C GLN A 87 7.46 -7.85 -5.34
N ILE A 88 6.12 -7.85 -5.29
CA ILE A 88 5.36 -7.03 -4.34
C ILE A 88 5.48 -7.57 -2.91
N ILE A 89 5.34 -8.89 -2.75
CA ILE A 89 5.29 -9.59 -1.47
C ILE A 89 6.45 -10.61 -1.43
N PRO A 90 7.68 -10.19 -1.18
CA PRO A 90 8.85 -11.07 -1.19
C PRO A 90 8.76 -12.14 -0.10
N ALA A 91 9.27 -13.34 -0.37
CA ALA A 91 9.38 -14.41 0.62
C ALA A 91 10.27 -13.97 1.81
N ARG A 92 10.08 -14.63 2.97
CA ARG A 92 10.62 -14.24 4.29
C ARG A 92 12.10 -13.91 4.36
N ASN A 93 12.93 -14.44 3.46
CA ASN A 93 14.40 -14.30 3.49
C ASN A 93 14.98 -13.81 2.15
N THR A 94 14.17 -13.28 1.27
CA THR A 94 14.64 -12.72 0.01
C THR A 94 14.84 -11.22 0.20
N PRO A 95 16.05 -10.70 -0.02
CA PRO A 95 16.22 -9.24 -0.03
C PRO A 95 15.27 -8.66 -1.08
N PRO A 96 14.61 -7.53 -0.81
CA PRO A 96 13.72 -6.90 -1.76
C PRO A 96 14.53 -6.63 -3.03
N LYS A 97 14.16 -7.29 -4.13
CA LYS A 97 14.67 -6.88 -5.43
C LYS A 97 14.13 -5.48 -5.67
N THR A 98 15.01 -4.55 -6.03
CA THR A 98 14.58 -3.24 -6.49
C THR A 98 13.58 -3.43 -7.61
N MET A 99 12.32 -3.14 -7.37
CA MET A 99 11.30 -3.16 -8.40
C MET A 99 11.64 -2.06 -9.41
N LYS A 100 11.72 -2.39 -10.68
CA LYS A 100 11.91 -1.39 -11.74
C LYS A 100 10.70 -0.44 -11.83
N ASN A 101 9.52 -0.92 -11.45
CA ASN A 101 8.28 -0.15 -11.44
C ASN A 101 7.50 -0.48 -10.15
N ASN A 102 6.95 0.52 -9.51
CA ASN A 102 6.00 0.32 -8.40
C ASN A 102 4.73 -0.39 -8.90
N PRO A 103 4.08 -1.21 -8.06
CA PRO A 103 2.78 -1.77 -8.41
C PRO A 103 1.80 -0.63 -8.73
N SER A 104 1.01 -0.78 -9.79
CA SER A 104 -0.01 0.21 -10.09
C SER A 104 -1.10 0.24 -9.01
N ARG A 105 -1.75 1.38 -8.86
CA ARG A 105 -2.86 1.57 -7.93
C ARG A 105 -3.94 0.49 -8.08
N ASN A 106 -4.34 0.17 -9.31
CA ASN A 106 -5.34 -0.84 -9.59
C ASN A 106 -4.90 -2.26 -9.19
N MET A 107 -3.61 -2.60 -9.35
CA MET A 107 -3.06 -3.86 -8.87
C MET A 107 -3.10 -3.95 -7.34
N LEU A 108 -2.77 -2.87 -6.64
CA LEU A 108 -2.84 -2.83 -5.17
C LEU A 108 -4.28 -2.97 -4.66
N ILE A 109 -5.24 -2.32 -5.33
CA ILE A 109 -6.67 -2.47 -5.02
C ILE A 109 -7.13 -3.92 -5.23
N ALA A 110 -6.73 -4.56 -6.34
CA ALA A 110 -7.08 -5.96 -6.59
C ALA A 110 -6.47 -6.91 -5.54
N VAL A 111 -5.23 -6.68 -5.13
CA VAL A 111 -4.58 -7.43 -4.03
C VAL A 111 -5.32 -7.20 -2.71
N ALA A 112 -5.71 -5.96 -2.40
CA ALA A 112 -6.46 -5.64 -1.19
C ALA A 112 -7.83 -6.35 -1.15
N LEU A 113 -8.57 -6.38 -2.27
CA LEU A 113 -9.82 -7.13 -2.39
C LEU A 113 -9.61 -8.64 -2.22
N ALA A 114 -8.59 -9.21 -2.87
CA ALA A 114 -8.26 -10.64 -2.75
C ALA A 114 -7.89 -11.03 -1.31
N LEU A 115 -7.19 -10.16 -0.59
CA LEU A 115 -6.78 -10.35 0.81
C LEU A 115 -7.85 -9.89 1.81
N ARG A 116 -9.03 -9.46 1.35
CA ARG A 116 -10.14 -8.98 2.18
C ARG A 116 -9.73 -7.88 3.16
N PHE A 117 -8.91 -6.96 2.69
CA PHE A 117 -8.53 -5.79 3.47
C PHE A 117 -9.74 -4.92 3.77
N SER A 118 -9.73 -4.27 4.92
CA SER A 118 -10.69 -3.20 5.23
C SER A 118 -10.40 -1.95 4.38
N LEU A 119 -11.33 -1.01 4.38
CA LEU A 119 -11.11 0.29 3.75
C LEU A 119 -9.87 0.99 4.31
N ASP A 120 -9.71 1.02 5.64
CA ASP A 120 -8.56 1.66 6.29
C ASP A 120 -7.24 0.99 5.91
N GLU A 121 -7.19 -0.34 5.90
CA GLU A 121 -6.00 -1.09 5.47
C GLU A 121 -5.67 -0.84 4.00
N THR A 122 -6.68 -0.71 3.15
CA THR A 122 -6.49 -0.40 1.73
C THR A 122 -5.98 1.02 1.53
N GLN A 123 -6.51 2.01 2.25
CA GLN A 123 -6.02 3.39 2.23
C GLN A 123 -4.54 3.46 2.66
N HIS A 124 -4.18 2.78 3.74
CA HIS A 124 -2.78 2.70 4.18
C HIS A 124 -1.89 2.01 3.15
N LEU A 125 -2.35 0.92 2.51
CA LEU A 125 -1.60 0.24 1.46
C LEU A 125 -1.28 1.18 0.29
N LEU A 126 -2.28 1.93 -0.19
CA LEU A 126 -2.12 2.91 -1.27
C LEU A 126 -1.14 4.01 -0.87
N LYS A 127 -1.28 4.55 0.33
CA LYS A 127 -0.39 5.58 0.88
C LYS A 127 1.06 5.09 0.98
N TYR A 128 1.30 3.85 1.45
CA TYR A 128 2.64 3.25 1.48
C TYR A 128 3.26 3.07 0.09
N ALA A 129 2.44 2.82 -0.91
CA ALA A 129 2.88 2.71 -2.30
C ALA A 129 3.14 4.08 -2.96
N GLY A 130 2.79 5.18 -2.30
CA GLY A 130 2.84 6.52 -2.89
C GLY A 130 1.72 6.77 -3.90
N GLU A 131 0.67 5.96 -3.86
CA GLU A 131 -0.51 6.06 -4.70
C GLU A 131 -1.59 6.92 -4.03
N ALA A 132 -2.50 7.48 -4.85
CA ALA A 132 -3.63 8.23 -4.34
C ALA A 132 -4.58 7.32 -3.55
N GLU A 133 -4.99 7.78 -2.37
CA GLU A 133 -6.03 7.13 -1.57
C GLU A 133 -7.37 7.09 -2.33
N LEU A 134 -8.26 6.17 -1.95
CA LEU A 134 -9.62 6.10 -2.51
C LEU A 134 -10.40 7.36 -2.15
N TYR A 135 -10.96 8.01 -3.17
CA TYR A 135 -11.69 9.26 -3.03
C TYR A 135 -13.19 9.07 -3.32
N PRO A 136 -14.07 9.25 -2.33
CA PRO A 136 -15.48 8.87 -2.44
C PRO A 136 -16.29 9.66 -3.49
N ARG A 137 -15.74 10.74 -4.06
CA ARG A 137 -16.39 11.48 -5.16
C ARG A 137 -15.98 11.02 -6.55
N SER A 138 -15.05 10.08 -6.66
CA SER A 138 -14.75 9.36 -7.90
C SER A 138 -15.71 8.18 -8.04
N ASN A 139 -16.35 8.00 -9.19
CA ASN A 139 -17.25 6.86 -9.43
C ASN A 139 -16.55 5.53 -9.22
N PHE A 140 -15.36 5.36 -9.79
CA PHE A 140 -14.55 4.16 -9.63
C PHE A 140 -14.23 3.91 -8.14
N ASP A 141 -13.70 4.90 -7.44
CA ASP A 141 -13.30 4.75 -6.05
C ASP A 141 -14.50 4.50 -5.13
N ALA A 142 -15.65 5.13 -5.41
CA ALA A 142 -16.88 4.88 -4.65
C ALA A 142 -17.34 3.42 -4.77
N VAL A 143 -17.22 2.81 -5.95
CA VAL A 143 -17.51 1.39 -6.16
C VAL A 143 -16.53 0.54 -5.36
N ILE A 144 -15.23 0.84 -5.39
CA ILE A 144 -14.22 0.11 -4.63
C ILE A 144 -14.47 0.22 -3.13
N ILE A 145 -14.74 1.43 -2.62
CA ILE A 145 -15.07 1.65 -1.19
C ILE A 145 -16.28 0.79 -0.80
N PHE A 146 -17.33 0.80 -1.58
CA PHE A 146 -18.52 0.00 -1.31
C PHE A 146 -18.21 -1.51 -1.33
N ALA A 147 -17.41 -1.97 -2.29
CA ALA A 147 -17.01 -3.36 -2.40
C ALA A 147 -16.18 -3.83 -1.20
N LEU A 148 -15.23 -3.01 -0.73
CA LEU A 148 -14.44 -3.30 0.48
C LEU A 148 -15.32 -3.40 1.73
N GLU A 149 -16.24 -2.45 1.93
CA GLU A 149 -17.19 -2.46 3.05
C GLU A 149 -18.12 -3.68 3.02
N LYS A 150 -18.55 -4.11 1.83
CA LYS A 150 -19.38 -5.30 1.64
C LYS A 150 -18.57 -6.61 1.62
N LYS A 151 -17.24 -6.54 1.62
CA LYS A 151 -16.33 -7.68 1.49
C LYS A 151 -16.57 -8.48 0.19
N TYR A 152 -16.87 -7.78 -0.88
CA TYR A 152 -17.04 -8.38 -2.20
C TYR A 152 -15.73 -8.99 -2.70
N SER A 153 -15.84 -10.05 -3.45
CA SER A 153 -14.74 -10.61 -4.24
C SER A 153 -14.35 -9.66 -5.39
N LEU A 154 -13.21 -9.87 -6.01
CA LEU A 154 -12.80 -9.12 -7.19
C LEU A 154 -13.79 -9.29 -8.35
N VAL A 155 -14.37 -10.49 -8.51
CA VAL A 155 -15.39 -10.77 -9.55
C VAL A 155 -16.64 -9.94 -9.31
N GLU A 156 -17.21 -9.96 -8.10
CA GLU A 156 -18.38 -9.14 -7.74
C GLU A 156 -18.10 -7.64 -7.90
N THR A 157 -16.88 -7.22 -7.55
CA THR A 157 -16.44 -5.83 -7.72
C THR A 157 -16.40 -5.44 -9.19
N ASN A 158 -15.85 -6.30 -10.06
CA ASN A 158 -15.79 -6.04 -11.50
C ASN A 158 -17.19 -5.98 -12.14
N ILE A 159 -18.14 -6.83 -11.71
CA ILE A 159 -19.53 -6.74 -12.17
C ILE A 159 -20.10 -5.34 -11.84
N LEU A 160 -19.88 -4.85 -10.62
CA LEU A 160 -20.37 -3.55 -10.20
C LEU A 160 -19.67 -2.40 -10.93
N LEU A 161 -18.37 -2.53 -11.21
CA LEU A 161 -17.59 -1.56 -12.01
C LEU A 161 -18.14 -1.48 -13.45
N ASP A 162 -18.43 -2.63 -14.08
CA ASP A 162 -19.01 -2.72 -15.42
C ASP A 162 -20.39 -2.05 -15.49
N GLU A 163 -21.27 -2.34 -14.54
CA GLU A 163 -22.59 -1.70 -14.41
C GLU A 163 -22.51 -0.17 -14.30
N LYS A 164 -21.41 0.36 -13.77
CA LYS A 164 -21.17 1.79 -13.61
C LYS A 164 -20.32 2.39 -14.74
N ASN A 165 -20.02 1.62 -15.79
CA ASN A 165 -19.15 2.00 -16.91
C ASN A 165 -17.77 2.51 -16.41
N CYS A 166 -17.23 1.89 -15.38
CA CYS A 166 -15.89 2.14 -14.85
C CYS A 166 -14.89 1.16 -15.45
N GLU A 167 -13.59 1.51 -15.37
CA GLU A 167 -12.49 0.61 -15.70
C GLU A 167 -12.54 -0.65 -14.82
N LEU A 168 -12.32 -1.82 -15.43
CA LEU A 168 -12.30 -3.08 -14.71
C LEU A 168 -10.91 -3.38 -14.14
N LEU A 169 -10.88 -4.07 -13.01
CA LEU A 169 -9.67 -4.61 -12.41
C LEU A 169 -9.34 -5.96 -13.05
N ILE A 170 -8.80 -5.93 -14.28
CA ILE A 170 -8.42 -7.11 -15.06
C ILE A 170 -6.93 -7.01 -15.35
N PHE A 171 -6.21 -8.11 -15.15
CA PHE A 171 -4.78 -8.19 -15.37
C PHE A 171 -4.49 -9.42 -16.26
N ASP A 172 -3.83 -9.18 -17.37
CA ASP A 172 -3.38 -10.25 -18.27
C ASP A 172 -2.26 -11.05 -17.61
N LYS A 173 -2.36 -12.39 -17.69
CA LYS A 173 -1.39 -13.33 -17.12
C LYS A 173 -0.09 -13.34 -17.94
#